data_5767ca463efb43965e018b4f36166020
#
_entry.id   5767ca463efb43965e018b4f36166020
#
_cell.length_a   1.000
_cell.length_b   1.000
_cell.length_c   1.000
_cell.angle_alpha   90.00
_cell.angle_beta   90.00
_cell.angle_gamma   90.00
#
_symmetry.space_group_name_H-M   'P 1'
#
loop_
_entity.id
_entity.type
_entity.pdbx_description
1 polymer ?
#
loop_
_entity_poly.entity_id
_entity_poly.type
_entity_poly.pdbx_seq_one_letter_code
_entity_poly.pdbx_strand_id
1 'polypeptide(L)'
;MSKSNLNIINRRAFLSQSFKVSMGIALSTLVDIPFVMKRALAEGNIGLNGKKILFIWLRGANDSLNSVVPIGDPQYFVNRPTIAIPGDGGINYANTGPCFDPTLYSDSAFTARTAAEATYSYNKAVTLGNGYAALHPSLKFLAPVYNSGDLALIHRVAYPKQSRSHFDSQNYWENGNPNKNLSKDGIFYRTIIESGLANTAPLTGVSIQSALPLILRGSGAAMTNLTDPTRYDLLGVPSSTAGDAKALAAIKAANNFQFPGKRSREMLDLQYENMSGTLSIFSGLNFTDTGNVFQDNIKTDGDTAWNPINSAGTSIGDSSKGYFLFPNTDDKNGGYRRLAGSGTGALDTNKQVINTSQKSFFTNLKAAAMILNNTDAIIAGTELGGFDTHQAEGAASVSGTGPHERLQRAIGWSMYALQKYFTHYSNKVDWSDVVVVTLSEFGRTSVENTDKGTDHAEAGLMLVAGGGIKGYGKIAPGSTGVFGCHPGESIPWIPGPRTTNLATCGTMFAANTGVTAGYLRRSCDYRSVLGEVIREHLVATQGQLDRIIPGYATPGENLMNGGTSSVDGVPIRGEVGIL
;
A
#
# COMPACT_ATOMS: atom_id res chain seq x y z
N MET A 1 18.86 -6.40 47.20
CA MET A 1 18.64 -5.63 45.97
C MET A 1 17.56 -6.31 45.16
N SER A 2 16.37 -5.76 45.21
CA SER A 2 15.15 -6.29 44.62
C SER A 2 15.25 -6.17 43.10
N LYS A 3 15.13 -7.29 42.39
CA LYS A 3 14.92 -7.30 40.94
C LYS A 3 13.54 -6.74 40.66
N SER A 4 13.45 -5.53 40.15
CA SER A 4 12.20 -5.03 39.58
C SER A 4 11.91 -5.85 38.32
N ASN A 5 11.03 -6.80 38.42
CA ASN A 5 10.41 -7.43 37.27
C ASN A 5 9.60 -6.35 36.56
N LEU A 6 10.10 -5.86 35.44
CA LEU A 6 9.30 -5.14 34.46
C LEU A 6 8.25 -6.11 33.94
N ASN A 7 7.08 -6.10 34.54
CA ASN A 7 5.92 -6.75 33.98
C ASN A 7 5.54 -5.98 32.71
N ILE A 8 5.94 -6.49 31.56
CA ILE A 8 5.41 -6.04 30.28
C ILE A 8 3.94 -6.46 30.27
N ILE A 9 3.10 -5.56 30.71
CA ILE A 9 1.65 -5.73 30.64
C ILE A 9 1.29 -5.64 29.17
N ASN A 10 0.82 -6.75 28.59
CA ASN A 10 0.36 -6.70 27.21
C ASN A 10 -0.85 -5.76 27.12
N ARG A 11 -1.06 -5.16 25.94
CA ARG A 11 -2.10 -4.17 25.65
C ARG A 11 -3.49 -4.59 26.15
N ARG A 12 -3.85 -5.87 26.01
CA ARG A 12 -5.12 -6.43 26.45
C ARG A 12 -5.26 -6.42 27.97
N ALA A 13 -4.18 -6.75 28.70
CA ALA A 13 -4.18 -6.74 30.15
C ALA A 13 -4.21 -5.30 30.70
N PHE A 14 -3.49 -4.36 30.07
CA PHE A 14 -3.53 -2.93 30.44
C PHE A 14 -4.95 -2.37 30.27
N LEU A 15 -5.57 -2.62 29.12
CA LEU A 15 -6.90 -2.12 28.82
C LEU A 15 -7.99 -2.80 29.67
N SER A 16 -7.88 -4.10 29.94
CA SER A 16 -8.84 -4.80 30.81
C SER A 16 -8.74 -4.35 32.27
N GLN A 17 -7.57 -3.96 32.74
CA GLN A 17 -7.39 -3.40 34.07
C GLN A 17 -7.82 -1.93 34.15
N SER A 18 -7.59 -1.13 33.10
CA SER A 18 -8.02 0.27 33.03
C SER A 18 -9.55 0.42 32.97
N PHE A 19 -10.26 -0.53 32.38
CA PHE A 19 -11.73 -0.54 32.38
C PHE A 19 -12.35 -0.89 33.72
N LYS A 20 -11.61 -1.50 34.65
CA LYS A 20 -12.10 -1.87 36.00
C LYS A 20 -11.91 -0.80 37.07
N VAL A 21 -11.13 0.22 36.77
CA VAL A 21 -10.94 1.38 37.68
C VAL A 21 -11.72 2.54 37.08
N SER A 22 -12.67 3.08 37.84
CA SER A 22 -13.48 4.23 37.42
C SER A 22 -12.59 5.31 36.81
N MET A 23 -12.91 5.76 35.63
CA MET A 23 -12.15 6.69 34.76
C MET A 23 -11.60 7.94 35.48
N GLY A 24 -12.21 8.35 36.59
CA GLY A 24 -11.81 9.54 37.38
C GLY A 24 -10.51 9.37 38.17
N ILE A 25 -10.13 8.16 38.59
CA ILE A 25 -8.96 7.95 39.46
C ILE A 25 -7.71 7.68 38.59
N ALA A 26 -7.85 7.01 37.43
CA ALA A 26 -6.73 6.74 36.51
C ALA A 26 -6.17 8.03 35.90
N LEU A 27 -7.01 9.03 35.62
CA LEU A 27 -6.59 10.32 35.05
C LEU A 27 -5.80 11.21 36.02
N SER A 28 -5.99 11.06 37.31
CA SER A 28 -5.29 11.87 38.34
C SER A 28 -3.83 11.44 38.54
N THR A 29 -3.47 10.20 38.21
CA THR A 29 -2.10 9.67 38.34
C THR A 29 -1.23 9.88 37.09
N LEU A 30 -1.80 10.45 36.03
CA LEU A 30 -1.14 10.69 34.74
C LEU A 30 -0.64 12.16 34.63
N VAL A 31 -0.07 12.71 35.72
CA VAL A 31 0.30 14.13 35.80
C VAL A 31 1.30 14.54 34.70
N ASP A 32 2.15 13.65 34.25
CA ASP A 32 3.25 13.96 33.31
C ASP A 32 2.97 13.62 31.85
N ILE A 33 1.78 13.13 31.52
CA ILE A 33 1.41 12.82 30.14
C ILE A 33 0.88 14.07 29.43
N PRO A 34 1.36 14.40 28.21
CA PRO A 34 0.83 15.51 27.43
C PRO A 34 -0.70 15.48 27.30
N PHE A 35 -1.33 16.63 27.32
CA PHE A 35 -2.80 16.75 27.28
C PHE A 35 -3.44 16.01 26.10
N VAL A 36 -2.80 16.05 24.92
CA VAL A 36 -3.23 15.32 23.71
C VAL A 36 -3.33 13.83 23.98
N MET A 37 -2.40 13.28 24.74
CA MET A 37 -2.39 11.85 25.04
C MET A 37 -3.34 11.47 26.15
N LYS A 38 -3.57 12.34 27.15
CA LYS A 38 -4.65 12.14 28.13
C LYS A 38 -6.00 12.06 27.42
N ARG A 39 -6.18 12.90 26.41
CA ARG A 39 -7.38 12.92 25.58
C ARG A 39 -7.48 11.68 24.71
N ALA A 40 -6.40 11.28 24.04
CA ALA A 40 -6.37 10.07 23.23
C ALA A 40 -6.65 8.81 24.06
N LEU A 41 -6.14 8.74 25.29
CA LEU A 41 -6.45 7.65 26.23
C LEU A 41 -7.91 7.67 26.70
N ALA A 42 -8.52 8.85 26.81
CA ALA A 42 -9.92 9.00 27.19
C ALA A 42 -10.91 8.72 26.06
N GLU A 43 -10.54 9.07 24.81
CA GLU A 43 -11.33 8.84 23.60
C GLU A 43 -10.96 7.51 22.90
N GLY A 44 -9.88 6.87 23.33
CA GLY A 44 -9.07 5.93 22.60
C GLY A 44 -9.72 4.61 22.18
N ASN A 45 -10.14 4.57 20.93
CA ASN A 45 -10.54 3.33 20.26
C ASN A 45 -9.57 2.93 19.13
N ILE A 46 -8.80 3.88 18.59
CA ILE A 46 -7.94 3.64 17.40
C ILE A 46 -6.98 2.48 17.64
N GLY A 47 -7.08 1.48 16.78
CA GLY A 47 -6.21 0.31 16.77
C GLY A 47 -6.34 -0.62 17.99
N LEU A 48 -7.31 -0.42 18.92
CA LEU A 48 -7.59 -1.32 20.04
C LEU A 48 -8.23 -2.64 19.58
N ASN A 49 -8.85 -2.62 18.43
CA ASN A 49 -9.49 -3.77 17.81
C ASN A 49 -8.51 -4.77 17.16
N GLY A 50 -7.20 -4.55 17.29
CA GLY A 50 -6.17 -5.39 16.69
C GLY A 50 -5.91 -5.12 15.20
N LYS A 51 -6.66 -4.21 14.59
CA LYS A 51 -6.55 -3.89 13.16
C LYS A 51 -5.27 -3.13 12.82
N LYS A 52 -4.79 -3.33 11.60
CA LYS A 52 -3.49 -2.87 11.10
C LYS A 52 -3.62 -2.22 9.74
N ILE A 53 -2.75 -1.24 9.46
CA ILE A 53 -2.58 -0.66 8.12
C ILE A 53 -1.17 -0.96 7.62
N LEU A 54 -1.08 -1.43 6.37
CA LEU A 54 0.16 -1.53 5.62
C LEU A 54 0.10 -0.56 4.44
N PHE A 55 1.04 0.37 4.34
CA PHE A 55 1.10 1.26 3.18
C PHE A 55 2.26 0.90 2.26
N ILE A 56 2.03 1.05 0.95
CA ILE A 56 3.03 0.93 -0.09
C ILE A 56 3.06 2.23 -0.86
N TRP A 57 4.16 2.98 -0.75
CA TRP A 57 4.31 4.22 -1.49
C TRP A 57 4.87 3.94 -2.88
N LEU A 58 4.14 4.33 -3.91
CA LEU A 58 4.54 4.21 -5.31
C LEU A 58 5.23 5.52 -5.73
N ARG A 59 6.54 5.59 -5.55
CA ARG A 59 7.31 6.81 -5.80
C ARG A 59 7.55 7.04 -7.28
N GLY A 60 7.21 8.24 -7.74
CA GLY A 60 7.40 8.68 -9.12
C GLY A 60 6.09 8.81 -9.90
N ALA A 61 4.94 8.75 -9.24
CA ALA A 61 3.62 8.92 -9.84
C ALA A 61 3.22 7.81 -10.83
N ASN A 62 2.50 6.83 -10.30
CA ASN A 62 2.01 5.70 -11.08
C ASN A 62 1.05 6.14 -12.20
N ASP A 63 1.24 5.59 -13.39
CA ASP A 63 0.29 5.79 -14.49
C ASP A 63 -1.00 4.99 -14.26
N SER A 64 -2.01 5.69 -13.80
CA SER A 64 -3.31 5.12 -13.46
C SER A 64 -4.07 4.61 -14.68
N LEU A 65 -3.94 5.28 -15.82
CA LEU A 65 -4.62 4.90 -17.07
C LEU A 65 -4.06 3.62 -17.68
N ASN A 66 -2.77 3.34 -17.44
CA ASN A 66 -2.16 2.07 -17.84
C ASN A 66 -2.13 1.03 -16.70
N SER A 67 -2.65 1.35 -15.52
CA SER A 67 -2.85 0.39 -14.42
C SER A 67 -4.28 -0.16 -14.41
N VAL A 68 -5.28 0.72 -14.34
CA VAL A 68 -6.71 0.41 -14.53
C VAL A 68 -7.15 1.12 -15.80
N VAL A 69 -7.26 0.36 -16.85
CA VAL A 69 -7.40 0.84 -18.22
C VAL A 69 -8.84 1.11 -18.56
N PRO A 70 -9.22 2.32 -18.99
CA PRO A 70 -10.59 2.63 -19.42
C PRO A 70 -10.85 2.13 -20.85
N ILE A 71 -10.88 0.82 -21.05
CA ILE A 71 -11.03 0.22 -22.40
C ILE A 71 -12.34 0.58 -23.08
N GLY A 72 -13.35 1.00 -22.30
CA GLY A 72 -14.63 1.47 -22.82
C GLY A 72 -14.60 2.91 -23.36
N ASP A 73 -13.48 3.63 -23.23
CA ASP A 73 -13.32 4.97 -23.80
C ASP A 73 -12.40 4.94 -25.03
N PRO A 74 -12.94 5.09 -26.25
CA PRO A 74 -12.11 5.10 -27.46
C PRO A 74 -11.03 6.18 -27.47
N GLN A 75 -11.23 7.28 -26.74
CA GLN A 75 -10.27 8.37 -26.65
C GLN A 75 -8.97 7.95 -25.95
N TYR A 76 -9.00 6.92 -25.10
CA TYR A 76 -7.80 6.36 -24.49
C TYR A 76 -6.80 5.87 -25.55
N PHE A 77 -7.27 5.16 -26.55
CA PHE A 77 -6.43 4.66 -27.64
C PHE A 77 -5.95 5.76 -28.58
N VAL A 78 -6.78 6.79 -28.78
CA VAL A 78 -6.39 7.99 -29.57
C VAL A 78 -5.28 8.76 -28.89
N ASN A 79 -5.37 8.89 -27.56
CA ASN A 79 -4.40 9.65 -26.78
C ASN A 79 -3.07 8.92 -26.58
N ARG A 80 -3.07 7.60 -26.70
CA ARG A 80 -1.92 6.73 -26.41
C ARG A 80 -1.65 5.73 -27.55
N PRO A 81 -1.36 6.21 -28.76
CA PRO A 81 -1.25 5.35 -29.94
C PRO A 81 -0.16 4.28 -29.84
N THR A 82 0.86 4.49 -28.98
CA THR A 82 1.97 3.53 -28.83
C THR A 82 2.02 2.83 -27.47
N ILE A 83 1.49 3.44 -26.41
CA ILE A 83 1.55 2.88 -25.05
C ILE A 83 0.20 2.38 -24.53
N ALA A 84 -0.89 2.56 -25.25
CA ALA A 84 -2.19 2.04 -24.84
C ALA A 84 -2.14 0.51 -24.70
N ILE A 85 -2.75 0.01 -23.63
CA ILE A 85 -2.93 -1.41 -23.41
C ILE A 85 -4.13 -1.88 -24.24
N PRO A 86 -3.95 -2.80 -25.21
CA PRO A 86 -5.05 -3.29 -26.03
C PRO A 86 -6.11 -3.95 -25.17
N GLY A 87 -7.36 -3.84 -25.58
CA GLY A 87 -8.46 -4.60 -25.01
C GLY A 87 -8.28 -6.12 -25.18
N ASP A 88 -9.16 -6.87 -24.55
CA ASP A 88 -9.09 -8.34 -24.49
C ASP A 88 -9.22 -9.07 -25.84
N GLY A 89 -9.48 -8.33 -26.92
CA GLY A 89 -9.63 -8.89 -28.26
C GLY A 89 -10.87 -9.77 -28.43
N GLY A 90 -11.88 -9.59 -27.59
CA GLY A 90 -13.14 -10.31 -27.63
C GLY A 90 -13.21 -11.52 -26.70
N ILE A 91 -12.18 -11.79 -25.90
CA ILE A 91 -12.30 -12.75 -24.80
C ILE A 91 -13.06 -12.07 -23.67
N ASN A 92 -14.25 -12.55 -23.44
CA ASN A 92 -15.16 -11.97 -22.48
C ASN A 92 -14.98 -12.59 -21.09
N TYR A 93 -14.02 -12.09 -20.34
CA TYR A 93 -13.81 -12.50 -18.96
C TYR A 93 -14.99 -12.10 -18.04
N ALA A 94 -15.78 -11.11 -18.42
CA ALA A 94 -16.94 -10.68 -17.68
C ALA A 94 -18.02 -11.78 -17.53
N ASN A 95 -18.03 -12.75 -18.40
CA ASN A 95 -19.01 -13.85 -18.35
C ASN A 95 -18.55 -15.07 -17.54
N THR A 96 -17.30 -15.13 -17.16
CA THR A 96 -16.71 -16.33 -16.50
C THR A 96 -16.31 -16.09 -15.07
N GLY A 97 -16.49 -14.88 -14.58
CA GLY A 97 -16.11 -14.52 -13.22
C GLY A 97 -15.57 -13.11 -13.13
N PRO A 98 -15.14 -12.73 -11.96
CA PRO A 98 -14.94 -11.34 -11.62
C PRO A 98 -13.90 -10.62 -12.46
N CYS A 99 -12.78 -11.20 -12.74
CA CYS A 99 -11.74 -10.42 -13.40
C CYS A 99 -10.86 -11.27 -14.31
N PHE A 100 -10.87 -12.56 -14.09
CA PHE A 100 -9.77 -13.36 -14.56
C PHE A 100 -10.13 -14.83 -14.59
N ASP A 101 -9.85 -15.52 -15.67
CA ASP A 101 -9.89 -16.98 -15.65
C ASP A 101 -8.55 -17.52 -15.11
N PRO A 102 -8.51 -18.00 -13.88
CA PRO A 102 -7.28 -18.50 -13.28
C PRO A 102 -6.74 -19.72 -14.01
N THR A 103 -7.55 -20.45 -14.79
CA THR A 103 -7.10 -21.60 -15.56
C THR A 103 -6.12 -21.21 -16.67
N LEU A 104 -6.17 -19.98 -17.15
CA LEU A 104 -5.20 -19.46 -18.13
C LEU A 104 -3.78 -19.37 -17.58
N TYR A 105 -3.64 -19.42 -16.28
CA TYR A 105 -2.37 -19.31 -15.56
C TYR A 105 -2.05 -20.58 -14.77
N SER A 106 -2.81 -21.64 -14.95
CA SER A 106 -2.47 -22.95 -14.44
C SER A 106 -1.22 -23.50 -15.11
N ASP A 107 -0.54 -24.42 -14.46
CA ASP A 107 0.61 -25.12 -15.04
C ASP A 107 0.32 -25.76 -16.38
N SER A 108 -0.83 -26.40 -16.48
CA SER A 108 -1.23 -27.07 -17.73
C SER A 108 -1.45 -26.06 -18.86
N ALA A 109 -2.13 -24.97 -18.58
CA ALA A 109 -2.29 -23.89 -19.54
C ALA A 109 -0.95 -23.21 -19.88
N PHE A 110 -0.04 -23.17 -18.92
CA PHE A 110 1.25 -22.55 -19.11
C PHE A 110 2.23 -23.39 -19.92
N THR A 111 2.23 -24.69 -19.69
CA THR A 111 3.06 -25.64 -20.44
C THR A 111 2.52 -25.93 -21.83
N ALA A 112 1.21 -25.89 -22.00
CA ALA A 112 0.53 -26.12 -23.28
C ALA A 112 0.32 -24.84 -24.12
N ARG A 113 0.81 -23.69 -23.67
CA ARG A 113 0.54 -22.41 -24.30
C ARG A 113 0.99 -22.36 -25.73
N THR A 114 0.05 -22.02 -26.58
CA THR A 114 0.33 -21.54 -27.91
C THR A 114 1.00 -20.17 -27.88
N ALA A 115 1.73 -19.80 -28.90
CA ALA A 115 2.30 -18.46 -29.03
C ALA A 115 1.21 -17.36 -28.92
N ALA A 116 0.00 -17.63 -29.38
CA ALA A 116 -1.14 -16.73 -29.31
C ALA A 116 -1.61 -16.51 -27.87
N GLU A 117 -1.72 -17.57 -27.07
CA GLU A 117 -2.11 -17.45 -25.65
C GLU A 117 -1.03 -16.77 -24.82
N ALA A 118 0.24 -17.03 -25.10
CA ALA A 118 1.35 -16.34 -24.47
C ALA A 118 1.31 -14.83 -24.77
N THR A 119 1.05 -14.47 -26.01
CA THR A 119 0.88 -13.08 -26.45
C THR A 119 -0.31 -12.42 -25.77
N TYR A 120 -1.43 -13.11 -25.71
CA TYR A 120 -2.65 -12.61 -25.10
C TYR A 120 -2.44 -12.20 -23.64
N SER A 121 -1.88 -13.07 -22.82
CA SER A 121 -1.75 -12.83 -21.39
C SER A 121 -0.73 -11.74 -21.01
N TYR A 122 0.12 -11.35 -21.94
CA TYR A 122 1.10 -10.29 -21.67
C TYR A 122 0.72 -8.94 -22.24
N ASN A 123 -0.08 -8.93 -23.28
CA ASN A 123 -0.29 -7.75 -24.11
C ASN A 123 -1.69 -7.18 -24.07
N LYS A 124 -2.65 -7.85 -23.40
CA LYS A 124 -4.04 -7.42 -23.43
C LYS A 124 -4.57 -7.17 -22.02
N ALA A 125 -5.32 -6.10 -21.88
CA ALA A 125 -5.99 -5.76 -20.65
C ALA A 125 -6.97 -6.86 -20.21
N VAL A 126 -7.08 -7.07 -18.91
CA VAL A 126 -7.96 -8.05 -18.28
C VAL A 126 -9.21 -7.34 -17.77
N THR A 127 -10.36 -7.63 -18.33
CA THR A 127 -11.62 -6.95 -17.99
C THR A 127 -12.04 -7.15 -16.54
N LEU A 128 -12.61 -6.10 -15.95
CA LEU A 128 -13.02 -6.07 -14.54
C LEU A 128 -14.54 -6.29 -14.33
N GLY A 129 -15.22 -6.82 -15.30
CA GLY A 129 -16.65 -7.16 -15.18
C GLY A 129 -17.63 -5.98 -15.19
N ASN A 130 -17.15 -4.73 -15.19
CA ASN A 130 -18.02 -3.56 -15.34
C ASN A 130 -18.23 -3.15 -16.81
N GLY A 131 -17.61 -3.88 -17.74
CA GLY A 131 -17.71 -3.61 -19.19
C GLY A 131 -16.98 -2.35 -19.66
N TYR A 132 -16.26 -1.67 -18.78
CA TYR A 132 -15.60 -0.39 -19.08
C TYR A 132 -14.14 -0.31 -18.68
N ALA A 133 -13.81 -0.83 -17.49
CA ALA A 133 -12.45 -0.85 -16.96
C ALA A 133 -11.81 -2.23 -17.11
N ALA A 134 -10.50 -2.24 -17.25
CA ALA A 134 -9.70 -3.45 -17.28
C ALA A 134 -8.39 -3.26 -16.52
N LEU A 135 -7.77 -4.33 -16.06
CA LEU A 135 -6.44 -4.29 -15.46
C LEU A 135 -5.35 -4.39 -16.53
N HIS A 136 -4.25 -3.71 -16.27
CA HIS A 136 -3.00 -3.99 -16.96
C HIS A 136 -2.67 -5.49 -16.87
N PRO A 137 -2.22 -6.16 -17.94
CA PRO A 137 -1.97 -7.60 -17.92
C PRO A 137 -0.90 -8.03 -16.90
N SER A 138 0.02 -7.14 -16.54
CA SER A 138 1.00 -7.41 -15.48
C SER A 138 0.42 -7.39 -14.07
N LEU A 139 -0.77 -6.84 -13.87
CA LEU A 139 -1.51 -6.88 -12.60
C LEU A 139 -2.31 -8.17 -12.37
N LYS A 140 -2.16 -9.16 -13.23
CA LYS A 140 -2.90 -10.43 -13.16
C LYS A 140 -2.87 -11.12 -11.78
N PHE A 141 -1.83 -10.92 -11.01
CA PHE A 141 -1.74 -11.45 -9.65
C PHE A 141 -2.69 -10.81 -8.64
N LEU A 142 -3.34 -9.70 -9.01
CA LEU A 142 -4.46 -9.16 -8.24
C LEU A 142 -5.72 -10.03 -8.34
N ALA A 143 -5.83 -10.92 -9.32
CA ALA A 143 -7.07 -11.65 -9.57
C ALA A 143 -7.56 -12.47 -8.38
N PRO A 144 -6.77 -13.23 -7.63
CA PRO A 144 -7.25 -13.91 -6.43
C PRO A 144 -7.79 -12.94 -5.39
N VAL A 145 -7.10 -11.82 -5.15
CA VAL A 145 -7.51 -10.80 -4.19
C VAL A 145 -8.79 -10.08 -4.65
N TYR A 146 -8.90 -9.82 -5.94
CA TYR A 146 -10.09 -9.22 -6.55
C TYR A 146 -11.28 -10.19 -6.51
N ASN A 147 -11.07 -11.44 -6.88
CA ASN A 147 -12.10 -12.46 -6.95
C ASN A 147 -12.68 -12.81 -5.58
N SER A 148 -11.88 -12.74 -4.53
CA SER A 148 -12.35 -12.87 -3.14
C SER A 148 -13.14 -11.66 -2.64
N GLY A 149 -13.19 -10.58 -3.42
CA GLY A 149 -13.82 -9.32 -3.03
C GLY A 149 -13.01 -8.50 -2.03
N ASP A 150 -11.73 -8.78 -1.91
CA ASP A 150 -10.83 -8.18 -0.93
C ASP A 150 -10.03 -6.99 -1.51
N LEU A 151 -10.41 -6.48 -2.68
CA LEU A 151 -9.72 -5.40 -3.37
C LEU A 151 -10.70 -4.36 -3.90
N ALA A 152 -10.40 -3.10 -3.59
CA ALA A 152 -11.02 -1.93 -4.19
C ALA A 152 -10.01 -1.19 -5.09
N LEU A 153 -10.45 -0.82 -6.29
CA LEU A 153 -9.70 -0.08 -7.29
C LEU A 153 -10.32 1.31 -7.40
N ILE A 154 -9.66 2.32 -6.82
CA ILE A 154 -10.20 3.68 -6.74
C ILE A 154 -9.45 4.57 -7.72
N HIS A 155 -10.07 4.83 -8.85
CA HIS A 155 -9.51 5.63 -9.93
C HIS A 155 -9.84 7.11 -9.75
N ARG A 156 -9.08 7.98 -10.40
CA ARG A 156 -9.26 9.44 -10.40
C ARG A 156 -9.12 10.06 -9.00
N VAL A 157 -8.14 9.56 -8.24
CA VAL A 157 -7.83 10.04 -6.89
C VAL A 157 -6.84 11.20 -6.95
N ALA A 158 -7.18 12.33 -6.32
CA ALA A 158 -6.33 13.51 -6.24
C ALA A 158 -6.77 14.41 -5.06
N TYR A 159 -6.15 15.55 -4.89
CA TYR A 159 -6.58 16.62 -4.00
C TYR A 159 -6.83 17.94 -4.78
N PRO A 160 -7.52 18.92 -4.19
CA PRO A 160 -7.81 20.18 -4.87
C PRO A 160 -6.54 20.94 -5.26
N LYS A 161 -6.49 21.47 -6.49
CA LYS A 161 -5.32 22.19 -7.00
C LYS A 161 -4.03 21.37 -6.91
N GLN A 162 -4.10 20.16 -7.41
CA GLN A 162 -3.03 19.16 -7.38
C GLN A 162 -1.70 19.75 -7.89
N SER A 163 -0.67 19.66 -7.07
CA SER A 163 0.71 19.94 -7.49
C SER A 163 1.26 18.81 -8.35
N ARG A 164 2.05 19.15 -9.35
CA ARG A 164 2.76 18.21 -10.22
C ARG A 164 4.25 18.16 -9.91
N SER A 165 4.65 18.76 -8.81
CA SER A 165 5.98 18.62 -8.22
C SER A 165 5.99 17.39 -7.32
N HIS A 166 6.89 16.46 -7.53
CA HIS A 166 7.05 15.29 -6.67
C HIS A 166 7.23 15.71 -5.21
N PHE A 167 8.09 16.67 -4.93
CA PHE A 167 8.39 17.11 -3.56
C PHE A 167 7.17 17.68 -2.86
N ASP A 168 6.47 18.62 -3.51
CA ASP A 168 5.31 19.25 -2.91
C ASP A 168 4.16 18.27 -2.75
N SER A 169 3.87 17.51 -3.79
CA SER A 169 2.74 16.60 -3.77
C SER A 169 2.94 15.45 -2.78
N GLN A 170 4.15 14.90 -2.68
CA GLN A 170 4.48 13.93 -1.63
C GLN A 170 4.24 14.52 -0.24
N ASN A 171 4.72 15.74 0.02
CA ASN A 171 4.47 16.41 1.28
C ASN A 171 2.97 16.58 1.58
N TYR A 172 2.17 16.94 0.58
CA TYR A 172 0.73 17.15 0.76
C TYR A 172 -0.02 15.84 1.02
N TRP A 173 0.36 14.78 0.34
CA TRP A 173 -0.18 13.45 0.59
C TRP A 173 0.20 12.92 1.97
N GLU A 174 1.44 13.13 2.36
CA GLU A 174 1.94 12.62 3.64
C GLU A 174 1.39 13.41 4.83
N ASN A 175 1.22 14.73 4.70
CA ASN A 175 0.74 15.56 5.79
C ASN A 175 -0.79 15.74 5.84
N GLY A 176 -1.53 15.35 4.80
CA GLY A 176 -2.99 15.49 4.75
C GLY A 176 -3.51 16.93 4.62
N ASN A 177 -2.62 17.89 4.34
CA ASN A 177 -2.95 19.30 4.18
C ASN A 177 -2.51 19.81 2.81
N PRO A 178 -3.29 19.59 1.75
CA PRO A 178 -2.95 20.04 0.43
C PRO A 178 -2.61 21.54 0.37
N ASN A 179 -1.58 21.87 -0.40
CA ASN A 179 -1.09 23.23 -0.62
C ASN A 179 -0.58 23.96 0.65
N LYS A 180 -0.18 23.20 1.67
CA LYS A 180 0.39 23.72 2.92
C LYS A 180 1.69 23.01 3.27
N ASN A 181 2.82 23.60 2.92
CA ASN A 181 4.17 23.03 3.20
C ASN A 181 4.62 23.14 4.66
N LEU A 182 3.89 23.86 5.50
CA LEU A 182 4.30 24.12 6.88
C LEU A 182 3.91 23.01 7.86
N SER A 183 3.06 22.08 7.46
CA SER A 183 2.67 20.95 8.30
C SER A 183 3.82 19.95 8.37
N LYS A 184 4.33 19.72 9.59
CA LYS A 184 5.47 18.84 9.85
C LYS A 184 5.07 17.45 10.36
N ASP A 185 3.78 17.26 10.63
CA ASP A 185 3.24 16.02 11.18
C ASP A 185 2.44 15.29 10.09
N GLY A 186 2.72 14.01 9.90
CA GLY A 186 2.08 13.16 8.91
C GLY A 186 0.72 12.61 9.36
N ILE A 187 -0.09 12.13 8.41
CA ILE A 187 -1.42 11.55 8.68
C ILE A 187 -1.31 10.36 9.61
N PHE A 188 -0.47 9.39 9.29
CA PHE A 188 -0.32 8.19 10.08
C PHE A 188 0.38 8.45 11.42
N TYR A 189 1.28 9.43 11.45
CA TYR A 189 1.82 9.91 12.72
C TYR A 189 0.70 10.42 13.65
N ARG A 190 -0.18 11.32 13.16
CA ARG A 190 -1.31 11.83 13.95
C ARG A 190 -2.27 10.70 14.34
N THR A 191 -2.49 9.72 13.46
CA THR A 191 -3.30 8.53 13.79
C THR A 191 -2.73 7.78 15.00
N ILE A 192 -1.41 7.59 15.04
CA ILE A 192 -0.73 6.93 16.17
C ILE A 192 -0.79 7.78 17.43
N ILE A 193 -0.64 9.09 17.34
CA ILE A 193 -0.79 9.99 18.48
C ILE A 193 -2.22 9.92 19.05
N GLU A 194 -3.23 9.98 18.18
CA GLU A 194 -4.64 9.89 18.58
C GLU A 194 -5.04 8.50 19.12
N SER A 195 -4.27 7.46 18.82
CA SER A 195 -4.47 6.14 19.43
C SER A 195 -4.00 6.06 20.89
N GLY A 196 -3.19 7.00 21.34
CA GLY A 196 -2.56 6.96 22.65
C GLY A 196 -1.46 5.92 22.84
N LEU A 197 -1.14 5.14 21.81
CA LEU A 197 -0.18 4.03 21.88
C LEU A 197 1.27 4.47 21.84
N ALA A 198 1.56 5.67 21.36
CA ALA A 198 2.92 6.14 21.13
C ALA A 198 3.82 6.14 22.38
N ASN A 199 3.23 6.18 23.58
CA ASN A 199 3.97 6.15 24.85
C ASN A 199 3.91 4.79 25.57
N THR A 200 3.12 3.85 25.07
CA THR A 200 2.88 2.58 25.76
C THR A 200 3.49 1.37 25.03
N ALA A 201 3.80 1.53 23.77
CA ALA A 201 4.39 0.48 22.97
C ALA A 201 5.66 1.01 22.25
N PRO A 202 6.77 0.27 22.27
CA PRO A 202 8.04 0.68 21.66
C PRO A 202 7.95 0.76 20.12
N LEU A 203 7.01 0.04 19.52
CA LEU A 203 6.80 0.01 18.09
C LEU A 203 5.32 0.23 17.80
N THR A 204 4.96 1.40 17.29
CA THR A 204 3.59 1.75 16.92
C THR A 204 3.44 2.09 15.45
N GLY A 205 4.45 2.71 14.88
CA GLY A 205 4.57 3.02 13.46
C GLY A 205 5.96 2.71 12.94
N VAL A 206 6.05 1.97 11.86
CA VAL A 206 7.34 1.52 11.29
C VAL A 206 7.36 1.75 9.79
N SER A 207 8.41 2.37 9.28
CA SER A 207 8.70 2.36 7.85
C SER A 207 9.97 1.58 7.56
N ILE A 208 10.00 0.95 6.39
CA ILE A 208 11.15 0.17 5.94
C ILE A 208 11.55 0.71 4.58
N GLN A 209 12.42 1.70 4.62
CA GLN A 209 12.87 2.47 3.45
C GLN A 209 14.08 3.34 3.79
N SER A 210 14.61 4.06 2.81
CA SER A 210 15.84 4.84 2.95
C SER A 210 15.81 5.90 4.06
N ALA A 211 14.63 6.50 4.34
CA ALA A 211 14.44 7.48 5.40
C ALA A 211 13.01 7.44 5.96
N LEU A 212 12.83 7.90 7.19
CA LEU A 212 11.50 8.01 7.79
C LEU A 212 10.63 9.00 6.97
N PRO A 213 9.54 8.54 6.34
CA PRO A 213 8.68 9.39 5.53
C PRO A 213 7.88 10.36 6.41
N LEU A 214 7.50 11.50 5.85
CA LEU A 214 6.71 12.50 6.58
C LEU A 214 5.39 11.93 7.10
N ILE A 215 4.79 10.98 6.40
CA ILE A 215 3.52 10.36 6.81
C ILE A 215 3.57 9.74 8.20
N LEU A 216 4.77 9.28 8.63
CA LEU A 216 5.04 8.73 9.97
C LEU A 216 5.89 9.66 10.84
N ARG A 217 6.20 10.87 10.40
CA ARG A 217 7.06 11.80 11.12
C ARG A 217 6.25 12.88 11.82
N GLY A 218 6.71 13.29 13.01
CA GLY A 218 6.13 14.38 13.80
C GLY A 218 6.92 14.64 15.06
N SER A 219 6.45 15.61 15.87
CA SER A 219 7.21 16.19 16.98
C SER A 219 6.94 15.59 18.37
N GLY A 220 5.85 14.83 18.54
CA GLY A 220 5.38 14.37 19.86
C GLY A 220 5.76 12.93 20.21
N ALA A 221 6.20 12.13 19.27
CA ALA A 221 6.64 10.75 19.47
C ALA A 221 7.63 10.30 18.40
N ALA A 222 8.48 9.36 18.73
CA ALA A 222 9.41 8.76 17.78
C ALA A 222 8.75 7.56 17.07
N MET A 223 8.89 7.52 15.74
CA MET A 223 8.55 6.35 14.92
C MET A 223 9.82 5.67 14.45
N THR A 224 9.72 4.39 14.15
CA THR A 224 10.88 3.60 13.74
C THR A 224 11.02 3.56 12.22
N ASN A 225 12.24 3.77 11.74
CA ASN A 225 12.61 3.54 10.36
C ASN A 225 13.75 2.53 10.26
N LEU A 226 13.57 1.52 9.42
CA LEU A 226 14.58 0.53 9.07
C LEU A 226 15.06 0.80 7.65
N THR A 227 16.34 1.11 7.50
CA THR A 227 16.92 1.27 6.15
C THR A 227 17.23 -0.08 5.50
N ASP A 228 17.59 -1.05 6.30
CA ASP A 228 17.84 -2.42 5.88
C ASP A 228 17.39 -3.39 6.98
N PRO A 229 16.28 -4.10 6.80
CA PRO A 229 15.78 -5.02 7.83
C PRO A 229 16.68 -6.25 8.03
N THR A 230 17.62 -6.52 7.13
CA THR A 230 18.57 -7.63 7.25
C THR A 230 19.79 -7.28 8.12
N ARG A 231 19.94 -6.00 8.44
CA ARG A 231 21.09 -5.46 9.20
C ARG A 231 20.62 -4.55 10.32
N TYR A 232 19.82 -5.11 11.20
CA TYR A 232 19.33 -4.35 12.34
C TYR A 232 20.27 -4.52 13.53
N ASP A 233 21.31 -3.68 13.58
CA ASP A 233 22.28 -3.58 14.68
C ASP A 233 22.72 -2.12 14.86
N LEU A 234 23.43 -1.83 15.93
CA LEU A 234 24.00 -0.51 16.16
C LEU A 234 25.24 -0.32 15.28
N LEU A 235 25.23 0.72 14.45
CA LEU A 235 26.38 1.07 13.62
C LEU A 235 27.60 1.40 14.48
N GLY A 236 28.76 0.81 14.11
CA GLY A 236 30.01 1.03 14.80
C GLY A 236 30.25 0.17 16.06
N VAL A 237 29.34 -0.74 16.34
CA VAL A 237 29.45 -1.74 17.40
C VAL A 237 29.70 -3.11 16.75
N PRO A 238 30.53 -3.99 17.33
CA PRO A 238 30.62 -5.36 16.84
C PRO A 238 29.23 -6.00 16.81
N SER A 239 28.84 -6.57 15.67
CA SER A 239 27.53 -7.15 15.45
C SER A 239 27.33 -8.38 16.34
N SER A 240 26.89 -8.15 17.55
CA SER A 240 26.44 -9.18 18.48
C SER A 240 25.46 -8.57 19.46
N THR A 241 24.43 -9.31 19.82
CA THR A 241 23.43 -8.89 20.82
C THR A 241 24.09 -8.42 22.13
N ALA A 242 25.24 -9.01 22.50
CA ALA A 242 26.01 -8.61 23.66
C ALA A 242 26.76 -7.28 23.46
N GLY A 243 27.20 -6.99 22.22
CA GLY A 243 27.85 -5.73 21.85
C GLY A 243 26.85 -4.57 21.90
N ASP A 244 25.67 -4.76 21.31
CA ASP A 244 24.59 -3.79 21.32
C ASP A 244 24.11 -3.46 22.72
N ALA A 245 23.91 -4.46 23.57
CA ALA A 245 23.51 -4.26 24.97
C ALA A 245 24.55 -3.47 25.76
N LYS A 246 25.85 -3.72 25.53
CA LYS A 246 26.94 -2.96 26.19
C LYS A 246 27.00 -1.52 25.68
N ALA A 247 26.86 -1.32 24.38
CA ALA A 247 26.86 0.02 23.79
C ALA A 247 25.68 0.85 24.30
N LEU A 248 24.47 0.29 24.31
CA LEU A 248 23.28 0.93 24.84
C LEU A 248 23.43 1.25 26.33
N ALA A 249 23.97 0.32 27.12
CA ALA A 249 24.23 0.56 28.55
C ALA A 249 25.25 1.69 28.76
N ALA A 250 26.30 1.75 27.94
CA ALA A 250 27.30 2.81 27.99
C ALA A 250 26.72 4.18 27.61
N ILE A 251 25.90 4.23 26.56
CA ILE A 251 25.20 5.46 26.13
C ILE A 251 24.24 5.93 27.22
N LYS A 252 23.46 5.03 27.80
CA LYS A 252 22.54 5.36 28.91
C LYS A 252 23.28 5.83 30.14
N ALA A 253 24.41 5.22 30.48
CA ALA A 253 25.26 5.66 31.58
C ALA A 253 25.86 7.05 31.32
N ALA A 254 26.36 7.31 30.12
CA ALA A 254 26.88 8.62 29.73
C ALA A 254 25.79 9.71 29.80
N ASN A 255 24.56 9.40 29.40
CA ASN A 255 23.43 10.34 29.48
C ASN A 255 23.04 10.65 30.94
N ASN A 256 23.21 9.70 31.85
CA ASN A 256 22.92 9.90 33.28
C ASN A 256 23.82 10.93 33.97
N PHE A 257 24.97 11.26 33.43
CA PHE A 257 25.84 12.31 33.92
C PHE A 257 25.45 13.72 33.51
N GLN A 258 24.50 13.87 32.59
CA GLN A 258 24.12 15.17 32.06
C GLN A 258 22.79 15.64 32.63
N PHE A 259 22.84 16.77 33.36
CA PHE A 259 21.74 17.64 33.80
C PHE A 259 20.38 16.96 34.10
N PRO A 260 20.16 16.47 35.33
CA PRO A 260 18.86 15.93 35.72
C PRO A 260 17.74 16.99 35.59
N GLY A 261 16.56 16.58 35.13
CA GLY A 261 15.38 17.42 35.05
C GLY A 261 15.22 18.28 33.81
N LYS A 262 16.05 18.09 32.76
CA LYS A 262 15.81 18.74 31.48
C LYS A 262 14.99 17.83 30.54
N ARG A 263 13.95 18.41 29.95
CA ARG A 263 13.06 17.73 28.97
C ARG A 263 13.84 17.03 27.83
N SER A 264 14.97 17.60 27.40
CA SER A 264 15.84 16.97 26.40
C SER A 264 16.45 15.63 26.86
N ARG A 265 16.70 15.48 28.16
CA ARG A 265 17.20 14.23 28.73
C ARG A 265 16.10 13.17 28.79
N GLU A 266 14.91 13.54 29.23
CA GLU A 266 13.75 12.64 29.26
C GLU A 266 13.43 12.11 27.86
N MET A 267 13.53 12.98 26.84
CA MET A 267 13.36 12.57 25.44
C MET A 267 14.47 11.62 24.96
N LEU A 268 15.71 11.85 25.36
CA LEU A 268 16.82 10.95 25.02
C LEU A 268 16.66 9.60 25.71
N ASP A 269 16.30 9.57 26.99
CA ASP A 269 16.06 8.33 27.72
C ASP A 269 14.92 7.53 27.09
N LEU A 270 13.83 8.19 26.69
CA LEU A 270 12.73 7.56 25.96
C LEU A 270 13.17 7.00 24.61
N GLN A 271 14.00 7.73 23.87
CA GLN A 271 14.54 7.25 22.60
C GLN A 271 15.46 6.01 22.78
N TYR A 272 16.28 5.99 23.83
CA TYR A 272 17.11 4.83 24.15
C TYR A 272 16.28 3.63 24.60
N GLU A 273 15.23 3.83 25.37
CA GLU A 273 14.33 2.75 25.76
C GLU A 273 13.57 2.19 24.57
N ASN A 274 13.08 3.05 23.69
CA ASN A 274 12.45 2.62 22.43
C ASN A 274 13.43 1.87 21.54
N MET A 275 14.65 2.37 21.39
CA MET A 275 15.68 1.72 20.59
C MET A 275 16.07 0.35 21.18
N SER A 276 16.25 0.25 22.49
CA SER A 276 16.54 -1.01 23.17
C SER A 276 15.40 -2.01 23.04
N GLY A 277 14.15 -1.55 23.23
CA GLY A 277 12.96 -2.36 23.04
C GLY A 277 12.82 -2.86 21.60
N THR A 278 13.06 -1.99 20.64
CA THR A 278 13.03 -2.29 19.20
C THR A 278 14.10 -3.31 18.81
N LEU A 279 15.35 -3.15 19.28
CA LEU A 279 16.43 -4.12 19.06
C LEU A 279 16.07 -5.50 19.63
N SER A 280 15.52 -5.53 20.84
CA SER A 280 15.07 -6.77 21.46
C SER A 280 13.97 -7.47 20.69
N ILE A 281 13.01 -6.72 20.17
CA ILE A 281 11.91 -7.26 19.34
C ILE A 281 12.48 -7.80 18.03
N PHE A 282 13.32 -7.04 17.35
CA PHE A 282 13.85 -7.41 16.04
C PHE A 282 14.88 -8.55 16.10
N SER A 283 15.62 -8.68 17.20
CA SER A 283 16.49 -9.86 17.40
C SER A 283 15.71 -11.18 17.45
N GLY A 284 14.44 -11.12 17.81
CA GLY A 284 13.52 -12.26 17.76
C GLY A 284 12.85 -12.51 16.40
N LEU A 285 13.00 -11.57 15.44
CA LEU A 285 12.40 -11.67 14.11
C LEU A 285 13.49 -11.97 13.07
N ASN A 286 13.39 -13.12 12.44
CA ASN A 286 14.34 -13.52 11.41
C ASN A 286 13.99 -12.88 10.05
N PHE A 287 14.39 -11.63 9.86
CA PHE A 287 14.22 -10.93 8.56
C PHE A 287 15.16 -11.44 7.47
N THR A 288 16.28 -12.07 7.87
CA THR A 288 17.32 -12.53 6.95
C THR A 288 17.03 -13.88 6.32
N ASP A 289 15.97 -14.55 6.77
CA ASP A 289 15.59 -15.82 6.18
C ASP A 289 15.43 -15.66 4.68
N THR A 290 16.19 -16.44 3.95
CA THR A 290 16.35 -16.38 2.50
C THR A 290 15.14 -16.85 1.71
N GLY A 291 13.97 -16.81 2.30
CA GLY A 291 12.72 -16.98 1.57
C GLY A 291 12.14 -18.38 1.56
N ASN A 292 12.72 -19.32 2.28
CA ASN A 292 12.11 -20.66 2.41
C ASN A 292 10.94 -20.69 3.40
N VAL A 293 10.81 -19.67 4.25
CA VAL A 293 9.79 -19.64 5.32
C VAL A 293 8.39 -19.38 4.78
N PHE A 294 8.28 -18.61 3.72
CA PHE A 294 6.99 -18.24 3.14
C PHE A 294 6.89 -18.73 1.71
N GLN A 295 6.98 -20.03 1.55
CA GLN A 295 6.69 -20.68 0.28
C GLN A 295 5.19 -20.84 0.12
N ASP A 296 4.68 -20.41 -1.03
CA ASP A 296 3.30 -20.72 -1.35
C ASP A 296 3.20 -22.18 -1.80
N ASN A 297 2.58 -22.98 -0.96
CA ASN A 297 2.22 -24.36 -1.29
C ASN A 297 0.76 -24.39 -1.73
N ILE A 298 0.52 -24.01 -2.94
CA ILE A 298 -0.81 -23.90 -3.54
C ILE A 298 -1.65 -25.17 -3.42
N LYS A 299 -1.02 -26.34 -3.31
CA LYS A 299 -1.73 -27.59 -3.10
C LYS A 299 -2.49 -27.64 -1.77
N THR A 300 -2.11 -26.85 -0.80
CA THR A 300 -2.78 -26.81 0.51
C THR A 300 -3.95 -25.86 0.56
N ASP A 301 -3.98 -24.82 -0.25
CA ASP A 301 -5.06 -23.84 -0.27
C ASP A 301 -6.02 -23.99 -1.46
N GLY A 302 -5.83 -25.00 -2.27
CA GLY A 302 -6.72 -25.33 -3.38
C GLY A 302 -6.62 -24.45 -4.62
N ASP A 303 -5.71 -23.47 -4.60
CA ASP A 303 -5.53 -22.50 -5.67
C ASP A 303 -4.54 -23.00 -6.74
N THR A 304 -4.83 -24.16 -7.31
CA THR A 304 -3.95 -24.82 -8.29
C THR A 304 -3.76 -24.01 -9.56
N ALA A 305 -4.70 -23.13 -9.87
CA ALA A 305 -4.66 -22.30 -11.07
C ALA A 305 -3.54 -21.26 -11.03
N TRP A 306 -3.06 -20.93 -9.86
CA TRP A 306 -1.99 -19.95 -9.64
C TRP A 306 -0.63 -20.58 -9.41
N ASN A 307 -0.55 -21.89 -9.41
CA ASN A 307 0.70 -22.59 -9.20
C ASN A 307 1.61 -22.46 -10.43
N PRO A 308 2.66 -21.66 -10.39
CA PRO A 308 3.62 -21.54 -11.48
C PRO A 308 4.55 -22.76 -11.55
N ILE A 309 4.49 -23.61 -10.56
CA ILE A 309 5.26 -24.82 -10.42
C ILE A 309 4.32 -25.95 -10.67
N ASN A 310 4.61 -26.71 -11.68
CA ASN A 310 3.70 -27.79 -12.00
C ASN A 310 3.73 -28.92 -11.00
N SER A 311 2.62 -29.62 -10.93
CA SER A 311 2.44 -30.81 -10.11
C SER A 311 3.39 -31.95 -10.46
N ALA A 312 3.98 -31.94 -11.64
CA ALA A 312 4.97 -32.93 -12.10
C ALA A 312 6.38 -32.62 -11.63
N GLY A 313 6.56 -31.52 -10.91
CA GLY A 313 7.84 -31.19 -10.33
C GLY A 313 8.88 -30.61 -11.28
N THR A 314 8.51 -30.29 -12.49
CA THR A 314 9.37 -29.54 -13.42
C THR A 314 9.24 -28.08 -13.13
N SER A 315 9.96 -27.62 -12.18
CA SER A 315 9.89 -26.25 -11.80
C SER A 315 11.18 -25.53 -12.06
N ILE A 316 11.01 -24.32 -12.05
CA ILE A 316 12.01 -23.31 -11.93
C ILE A 316 12.51 -23.29 -10.49
N GLY A 317 13.70 -23.73 -10.27
CA GLY A 317 14.24 -23.92 -8.94
C GLY A 317 13.79 -25.25 -8.33
N ASP A 318 13.57 -25.29 -7.05
CA ASP A 318 13.16 -26.48 -6.36
C ASP A 318 11.65 -26.70 -6.50
N SER A 319 11.28 -27.60 -7.37
CA SER A 319 9.90 -27.92 -7.71
C SER A 319 9.08 -28.45 -6.54
N SER A 320 9.74 -28.97 -5.52
CA SER A 320 9.06 -29.46 -4.33
C SER A 320 8.63 -28.35 -3.39
N LYS A 321 9.08 -27.12 -3.62
CA LYS A 321 9.00 -26.03 -2.65
C LYS A 321 8.10 -24.87 -3.03
N GLY A 322 7.45 -24.87 -4.16
CA GLY A 322 6.63 -23.74 -4.58
C GLY A 322 7.45 -22.49 -4.96
N TYR A 323 6.84 -21.35 -4.92
CA TYR A 323 7.49 -20.06 -5.17
C TYR A 323 7.50 -19.20 -3.91
N PHE A 324 8.43 -18.28 -3.82
CA PHE A 324 8.53 -17.39 -2.66
C PHE A 324 7.53 -16.25 -2.74
N LEU A 325 6.79 -16.01 -1.67
CA LEU A 325 5.90 -14.86 -1.57
C LEU A 325 6.69 -13.54 -1.62
N PHE A 326 7.85 -13.52 -0.99
CA PHE A 326 8.72 -12.35 -0.95
C PHE A 326 10.07 -12.69 -1.58
N PRO A 327 10.19 -12.61 -2.91
CA PRO A 327 11.38 -13.04 -3.63
C PRO A 327 12.58 -12.15 -3.31
N ASN A 328 13.69 -12.76 -2.95
CA ASN A 328 14.94 -12.10 -2.58
C ASN A 328 16.16 -12.58 -3.37
N THR A 329 16.00 -13.57 -4.23
CA THR A 329 17.07 -14.14 -5.05
C THR A 329 16.61 -14.34 -6.50
N ASP A 330 17.57 -14.47 -7.41
CA ASP A 330 17.30 -14.67 -8.84
C ASP A 330 16.69 -16.03 -9.15
N ASP A 331 17.08 -17.05 -8.40
CA ASP A 331 16.67 -18.42 -8.66
C ASP A 331 15.23 -18.72 -8.24
N LYS A 332 14.72 -17.93 -7.30
CA LYS A 332 13.48 -18.22 -6.59
C LYS A 332 12.60 -16.99 -6.52
N ASN A 333 12.39 -16.37 -7.68
CA ASN A 333 11.51 -15.23 -7.78
C ASN A 333 10.09 -15.63 -7.40
N GLY A 334 9.39 -14.76 -6.73
CA GLY A 334 7.97 -14.90 -6.50
C GLY A 334 7.19 -14.78 -7.77
N GLY A 335 5.96 -15.21 -7.69
CA GLY A 335 5.00 -15.09 -8.73
C GLY A 335 5.18 -16.06 -9.86
N TYR A 336 4.54 -15.72 -10.92
CA TYR A 336 4.37 -16.58 -12.04
C TYR A 336 5.63 -16.58 -12.93
N ARG A 337 6.31 -17.70 -12.98
CA ARG A 337 7.49 -17.91 -13.81
C ARG A 337 7.13 -18.81 -14.99
N ARG A 338 7.64 -18.48 -16.14
CA ARG A 338 7.60 -19.41 -17.25
C ARG A 338 8.53 -20.58 -16.97
N LEU A 339 8.03 -21.78 -17.18
CA LEU A 339 8.92 -22.93 -17.28
C LEU A 339 9.89 -22.68 -18.42
N ALA A 340 11.18 -22.88 -18.17
CA ALA A 340 12.17 -22.88 -19.22
C ALA A 340 11.74 -23.89 -20.28
N GLY A 341 11.68 -23.47 -21.52
CA GLY A 341 11.42 -24.40 -22.63
C GLY A 341 12.41 -25.54 -22.55
N SER A 342 11.93 -26.73 -22.86
CA SER A 342 12.68 -27.96 -22.81
C SER A 342 14.11 -27.78 -23.36
N GLY A 343 15.08 -27.81 -22.49
CA GLY A 343 16.42 -28.09 -22.91
C GLY A 343 17.59 -27.33 -22.32
N THR A 344 17.44 -26.15 -21.79
CA THR A 344 18.64 -25.38 -21.41
C THR A 344 18.68 -24.81 -20.00
N GLY A 345 17.67 -25.01 -19.19
CA GLY A 345 17.68 -24.53 -17.79
C GLY A 345 17.81 -23.01 -17.61
N ALA A 346 17.99 -22.25 -18.67
CA ALA A 346 18.06 -20.80 -18.60
C ALA A 346 16.66 -20.24 -18.39
N LEU A 347 16.50 -19.56 -17.29
CA LEU A 347 15.31 -18.76 -17.02
C LEU A 347 15.17 -17.71 -18.11
N ASP A 348 13.99 -17.63 -18.73
CA ASP A 348 13.68 -16.51 -19.58
C ASP A 348 13.59 -15.25 -18.72
N THR A 349 14.70 -14.53 -18.62
CA THR A 349 14.83 -13.32 -17.80
C THR A 349 13.81 -12.26 -18.17
N ASN A 350 13.33 -12.27 -19.41
CA ASN A 350 12.30 -11.37 -19.89
C ASN A 350 10.90 -11.72 -19.36
N LYS A 351 10.73 -12.90 -18.82
CA LYS A 351 9.46 -13.41 -18.28
C LYS A 351 9.51 -13.68 -16.79
N GLN A 352 10.56 -13.26 -16.12
CA GLN A 352 10.60 -13.25 -14.68
C GLN A 352 9.54 -12.29 -14.15
N VAL A 353 8.81 -12.74 -13.15
CA VAL A 353 7.74 -11.92 -12.59
C VAL A 353 8.32 -10.72 -11.86
N ILE A 354 9.37 -10.94 -11.11
CA ILE A 354 10.01 -9.92 -10.29
C ILE A 354 11.42 -9.64 -10.83
N ASN A 355 11.68 -8.38 -11.08
CA ASN A 355 13.00 -7.94 -11.50
C ASN A 355 13.97 -7.91 -10.30
N THR A 356 15.24 -8.16 -10.56
CA THR A 356 16.33 -8.06 -9.58
C THR A 356 16.31 -6.73 -8.81
N SER A 357 16.02 -5.62 -9.48
CA SER A 357 15.93 -4.30 -8.87
C SER A 357 14.79 -4.15 -7.85
N GLN A 358 13.82 -5.07 -7.82
CA GLN A 358 12.66 -5.01 -6.93
C GLN A 358 12.79 -5.94 -5.72
N LYS A 359 13.88 -6.70 -5.60
CA LYS A 359 14.06 -7.64 -4.49
C LYS A 359 14.16 -6.97 -3.13
N SER A 360 14.82 -5.82 -3.06
CA SER A 360 14.88 -5.02 -1.83
C SER A 360 13.49 -4.59 -1.38
N PHE A 361 12.63 -4.19 -2.31
CA PHE A 361 11.24 -3.88 -2.00
C PHE A 361 10.51 -5.08 -1.38
N PHE A 362 10.66 -6.29 -1.93
CA PHE A 362 10.02 -7.49 -1.37
C PHE A 362 10.62 -7.90 -0.02
N THR A 363 11.90 -7.70 0.19
CA THR A 363 12.53 -7.88 1.52
C THR A 363 11.92 -6.92 2.54
N ASN A 364 11.77 -5.65 2.17
CA ASN A 364 11.16 -4.63 3.02
C ASN A 364 9.68 -4.92 3.28
N LEU A 365 8.94 -5.36 2.26
CA LEU A 365 7.53 -5.72 2.38
C LEU A 365 7.32 -6.92 3.32
N LYS A 366 8.18 -7.94 3.20
CA LYS A 366 8.21 -9.08 4.13
C LYS A 366 8.40 -8.60 5.57
N ALA A 367 9.39 -7.74 5.79
CA ALA A 367 9.66 -7.21 7.11
C ALA A 367 8.48 -6.40 7.67
N ALA A 368 7.82 -5.57 6.84
CA ALA A 368 6.62 -4.84 7.24
C ALA A 368 5.48 -5.79 7.68
N ALA A 369 5.22 -6.83 6.91
CA ALA A 369 4.21 -7.83 7.24
C ALA A 369 4.55 -8.58 8.55
N MET A 370 5.81 -8.99 8.73
CA MET A 370 6.27 -9.66 9.94
C MET A 370 6.17 -8.76 11.17
N ILE A 371 6.49 -7.49 11.05
CA ILE A 371 6.37 -6.50 12.13
C ILE A 371 4.91 -6.36 12.53
N LEU A 372 4.00 -6.18 11.59
CA LEU A 372 2.56 -6.07 11.89
C LEU A 372 2.03 -7.33 12.58
N ASN A 373 2.48 -8.52 12.17
CA ASN A 373 2.05 -9.78 12.77
C ASN A 373 2.63 -9.99 14.17
N ASN A 374 3.87 -9.57 14.44
CA ASN A 374 4.58 -9.99 15.64
C ASN A 374 4.72 -8.90 16.70
N THR A 375 4.31 -7.66 16.42
CA THR A 375 4.46 -6.51 17.31
C THR A 375 3.16 -5.76 17.53
N ASP A 376 3.20 -4.77 18.41
CA ASP A 376 2.07 -3.85 18.63
C ASP A 376 1.95 -2.75 17.57
N ALA A 377 2.84 -2.72 16.57
CA ALA A 377 2.74 -1.77 15.48
C ALA A 377 1.36 -1.84 14.82
N ILE A 378 0.69 -0.69 14.71
CA ILE A 378 -0.62 -0.58 14.06
C ILE A 378 -0.49 -0.14 12.61
N ILE A 379 0.62 0.50 12.26
CA ILE A 379 0.92 0.97 10.91
C ILE A 379 2.35 0.57 10.55
N ALA A 380 2.51 -0.09 9.42
CA ALA A 380 3.82 -0.32 8.82
C ALA A 380 3.79 -0.04 7.32
N GLY A 381 4.94 0.20 6.70
CA GLY A 381 4.98 0.38 5.27
C GLY A 381 6.36 0.49 4.67
N THR A 382 6.37 0.52 3.35
CA THR A 382 7.57 0.61 2.52
C THR A 382 7.27 1.39 1.24
N GLU A 383 8.28 1.57 0.41
CA GLU A 383 8.15 2.26 -0.88
C GLU A 383 8.63 1.39 -2.04
N LEU A 384 8.02 1.58 -3.19
CA LEU A 384 8.43 1.04 -4.47
C LEU A 384 8.67 2.23 -5.42
N GLY A 385 9.91 2.47 -5.79
CA GLY A 385 10.29 3.57 -6.67
C GLY A 385 10.30 3.19 -8.15
N GLY A 386 10.45 4.19 -9.01
CA GLY A 386 10.64 4.01 -10.44
C GLY A 386 9.43 4.32 -11.32
N PHE A 387 8.36 4.87 -10.74
CA PHE A 387 7.13 5.19 -11.49
C PHE A 387 7.21 6.47 -12.33
N ASP A 388 8.33 7.18 -12.30
CA ASP A 388 8.53 8.39 -13.10
C ASP A 388 8.88 8.04 -14.57
N THR A 389 7.91 7.46 -15.26
CA THR A 389 8.05 6.86 -16.60
C THR A 389 7.84 7.87 -17.72
N HIS A 390 8.74 8.86 -17.81
CA HIS A 390 8.71 9.86 -18.90
C HIS A 390 9.09 9.29 -20.26
N GLN A 391 9.78 8.14 -20.29
CA GLN A 391 10.31 7.57 -21.53
C GLN A 391 10.09 6.06 -21.55
N ALA A 392 9.82 5.52 -22.74
CA ALA A 392 9.74 4.08 -22.98
C ALA A 392 8.97 3.33 -21.87
N GLU A 393 7.83 3.87 -21.48
CA GLU A 393 7.02 3.37 -20.35
C GLU A 393 6.68 1.90 -20.49
N GLY A 394 6.41 1.48 -21.70
CA GLY A 394 6.07 0.13 -22.10
C GLY A 394 5.19 0.21 -23.33
N ALA A 395 5.41 -0.68 -24.28
CA ALA A 395 4.55 -0.72 -25.44
C ALA A 395 3.49 -1.80 -25.25
N ALA A 396 2.28 -1.48 -25.60
CA ALA A 396 1.15 -2.39 -25.63
C ALA A 396 1.41 -3.70 -26.40
N SER A 397 2.36 -3.70 -27.32
CA SER A 397 2.73 -4.85 -28.14
C SER A 397 3.80 -5.73 -27.54
N VAL A 398 4.32 -5.42 -26.36
CA VAL A 398 5.58 -6.00 -25.92
C VAL A 398 5.43 -6.91 -24.72
N SER A 399 6.11 -7.86 -24.78
CA SER A 399 6.72 -8.90 -23.94
C SER A 399 6.74 -8.73 -22.40
N GLY A 400 6.09 -7.73 -21.80
CA GLY A 400 6.07 -7.54 -20.34
C GLY A 400 7.41 -7.06 -19.77
N THR A 401 8.21 -6.33 -20.55
CA THR A 401 9.57 -5.91 -20.15
C THR A 401 9.73 -4.40 -19.92
N GLY A 402 8.72 -3.60 -20.22
CA GLY A 402 8.74 -2.17 -19.97
C GLY A 402 8.88 -1.81 -18.50
N PRO A 403 9.39 -0.62 -18.15
CA PRO A 403 9.51 -0.18 -16.77
C PRO A 403 8.19 -0.22 -16.02
N HIS A 404 7.12 0.32 -16.59
CA HIS A 404 5.80 0.33 -16.00
C HIS A 404 5.24 -1.08 -15.79
N GLU A 405 5.37 -1.94 -16.79
CA GLU A 405 4.93 -3.34 -16.73
C GLU A 405 5.57 -4.11 -15.57
N ARG A 406 6.88 -3.91 -15.34
CA ARG A 406 7.61 -4.52 -14.23
C ARG A 406 7.11 -4.02 -12.87
N LEU A 407 6.81 -2.73 -12.77
CA LEU A 407 6.29 -2.12 -11.56
C LEU A 407 4.86 -2.59 -11.26
N GLN A 408 4.00 -2.65 -12.28
CA GLN A 408 2.63 -3.20 -12.13
C GLN A 408 2.67 -4.66 -11.67
N ARG A 409 3.61 -5.43 -12.18
CA ARG A 409 3.81 -6.83 -11.78
C ARG A 409 4.22 -6.95 -10.32
N ALA A 410 5.11 -6.07 -9.86
CA ALA A 410 5.51 -6.02 -8.47
C ALA A 410 4.34 -5.64 -7.55
N ILE A 411 3.50 -4.67 -7.94
CA ILE A 411 2.28 -4.31 -7.20
C ILE A 411 1.33 -5.52 -7.13
N GLY A 412 1.02 -6.11 -8.27
CA GLY A 412 0.11 -7.26 -8.33
C GLY A 412 0.59 -8.41 -7.45
N TRP A 413 1.87 -8.75 -7.55
CA TRP A 413 2.45 -9.80 -6.72
C TRP A 413 2.49 -9.44 -5.23
N SER A 414 2.75 -8.19 -4.87
CA SER A 414 2.78 -7.77 -3.47
C SER A 414 1.45 -7.96 -2.77
N MET A 415 0.34 -7.60 -3.42
CA MET A 415 -1.01 -7.79 -2.87
C MET A 415 -1.35 -9.27 -2.69
N TYR A 416 -1.04 -10.09 -3.68
CA TYR A 416 -1.19 -11.53 -3.61
C TYR A 416 -0.36 -12.13 -2.46
N ALA A 417 0.92 -11.75 -2.38
CA ALA A 417 1.83 -12.24 -1.35
C ALA A 417 1.36 -11.86 0.07
N LEU A 418 0.86 -10.64 0.25
CA LEU A 418 0.32 -10.20 1.53
C LEU A 418 -0.96 -10.94 1.91
N GLN A 419 -1.88 -11.14 0.95
CA GLN A 419 -3.07 -11.96 1.19
C GLN A 419 -2.67 -13.36 1.66
N LYS A 420 -1.76 -14.03 0.94
CA LYS A 420 -1.30 -15.38 1.30
C LYS A 420 -0.58 -15.39 2.65
N TYR A 421 0.27 -14.40 2.92
CA TYR A 421 0.97 -14.30 4.18
C TYR A 421 0.00 -14.21 5.36
N PHE A 422 -0.94 -13.27 5.32
CA PHE A 422 -1.86 -13.04 6.42
C PHE A 422 -2.97 -14.10 6.51
N THR A 423 -3.19 -14.89 5.46
CA THR A 423 -4.13 -16.00 5.50
C THR A 423 -3.50 -17.30 6.02
N HIS A 424 -2.23 -17.56 5.69
CA HIS A 424 -1.64 -18.89 5.92
C HIS A 424 -0.39 -18.90 6.81
N TYR A 425 0.33 -17.80 6.93
CA TYR A 425 1.65 -17.77 7.60
C TYR A 425 1.69 -16.89 8.84
N SER A 426 0.77 -15.96 8.97
CA SER A 426 0.62 -15.15 10.17
C SER A 426 -0.09 -15.97 11.27
N ASN A 427 0.20 -15.64 12.52
CA ASN A 427 -0.35 -16.34 13.67
C ASN A 427 -1.05 -15.45 14.70
N LYS A 428 -0.98 -14.12 14.52
CA LYS A 428 -1.57 -13.15 15.43
C LYS A 428 -2.49 -12.16 14.74
N VAL A 429 -2.31 -11.96 13.45
CA VAL A 429 -3.03 -10.98 12.63
C VAL A 429 -3.52 -11.69 11.38
N ASP A 430 -4.81 -11.74 11.17
CA ASP A 430 -5.41 -12.34 9.99
C ASP A 430 -5.53 -11.35 8.84
N TRP A 431 -5.77 -11.84 7.62
CA TRP A 431 -6.01 -10.98 6.47
C TRP A 431 -7.16 -9.99 6.68
N SER A 432 -8.20 -10.40 7.43
CA SER A 432 -9.31 -9.52 7.82
C SER A 432 -8.92 -8.40 8.78
N ASP A 433 -7.75 -8.50 9.41
CA ASP A 433 -7.24 -7.49 10.34
C ASP A 433 -6.31 -6.48 9.68
N VAL A 434 -6.00 -6.67 8.41
CA VAL A 434 -5.06 -5.83 7.67
C VAL A 434 -5.77 -5.12 6.53
N VAL A 435 -5.50 -3.83 6.40
CA VAL A 435 -5.78 -3.06 5.19
C VAL A 435 -4.47 -2.60 4.59
N VAL A 436 -4.26 -2.93 3.32
CA VAL A 436 -3.12 -2.50 2.51
C VAL A 436 -3.57 -1.35 1.62
N VAL A 437 -2.88 -0.22 1.68
CA VAL A 437 -3.16 0.95 0.84
C VAL A 437 -1.95 1.29 -0.03
N THR A 438 -2.17 1.58 -1.31
CA THR A 438 -1.14 2.19 -2.15
C THR A 438 -1.29 3.69 -2.18
N LEU A 439 -0.17 4.41 -2.13
CA LEU A 439 -0.10 5.88 -2.20
C LEU A 439 0.75 6.27 -3.39
N SER A 440 0.36 7.30 -4.10
CA SER A 440 1.13 7.86 -5.22
C SER A 440 0.87 9.36 -5.31
N GLU A 441 1.91 10.15 -5.48
CA GLU A 441 1.84 11.59 -5.30
C GLU A 441 0.93 12.33 -6.28
N PHE A 442 0.78 11.84 -7.51
CA PHE A 442 -0.14 12.31 -8.55
C PHE A 442 -0.29 11.25 -9.65
N GLY A 443 -1.10 11.52 -10.66
CA GLY A 443 -1.24 10.69 -11.85
C GLY A 443 -0.42 11.21 -13.02
N ARG A 444 -0.51 10.51 -14.16
CA ARG A 444 0.19 10.82 -15.39
C ARG A 444 -0.76 11.42 -16.44
N THR A 445 -0.18 12.12 -17.43
CA THR A 445 -0.96 12.70 -18.54
C THR A 445 -1.77 11.64 -19.27
N SER A 446 -2.97 12.03 -19.70
CA SER A 446 -3.83 11.15 -20.50
C SER A 446 -3.26 10.92 -21.90
N VAL A 447 -2.44 11.84 -22.38
CA VAL A 447 -1.79 11.80 -23.68
C VAL A 447 -0.36 11.33 -23.49
N GLU A 448 0.09 10.38 -24.32
CA GLU A 448 1.50 9.99 -24.36
C GLU A 448 2.36 11.12 -24.91
N ASN A 449 3.60 11.20 -24.45
CA ASN A 449 4.58 12.16 -24.95
C ASN A 449 5.39 11.59 -26.15
N THR A 450 6.25 12.42 -26.72
CA THR A 450 7.08 12.03 -27.89
C THR A 450 8.08 10.91 -27.60
N ASP A 451 8.42 10.70 -26.33
CA ASP A 451 9.37 9.68 -25.89
C ASP A 451 8.69 8.35 -25.49
N LYS A 452 7.39 8.19 -25.83
CA LYS A 452 6.59 7.00 -25.51
C LYS A 452 6.50 6.75 -24.01
N GLY A 453 6.28 7.80 -23.28
CA GLY A 453 6.02 7.81 -21.86
C GLY A 453 4.92 8.82 -21.55
N THR A 454 4.84 9.23 -20.29
CA THR A 454 3.83 10.17 -19.82
C THR A 454 4.45 11.24 -18.92
N ASP A 455 3.86 12.43 -18.95
CA ASP A 455 4.33 13.53 -18.11
C ASP A 455 3.50 13.66 -16.83
N HIS A 456 3.91 14.55 -15.91
CA HIS A 456 3.21 14.78 -14.66
C HIS A 456 1.81 15.35 -14.87
N ALA A 457 0.84 14.80 -14.19
CA ALA A 457 -0.54 15.27 -14.22
C ALA A 457 -1.16 15.33 -12.81
N GLU A 458 -2.41 14.99 -12.68
CA GLU A 458 -3.15 15.22 -11.43
C GLU A 458 -3.70 13.91 -10.83
N ALA A 459 -4.85 13.46 -11.29
CA ALA A 459 -5.53 12.33 -10.67
C ALA A 459 -4.87 10.98 -11.00
N GLY A 460 -4.73 10.15 -9.98
CA GLY A 460 -4.11 8.84 -10.03
C GLY A 460 -5.06 7.71 -9.62
N LEU A 461 -4.48 6.64 -9.11
CA LEU A 461 -5.14 5.42 -8.67
C LEU A 461 -4.69 5.07 -7.26
N MET A 462 -5.62 4.65 -6.42
CA MET A 462 -5.34 3.95 -5.17
C MET A 462 -5.87 2.51 -5.23
N LEU A 463 -5.07 1.57 -4.80
CA LEU A 463 -5.46 0.20 -4.53
C LEU A 463 -5.64 0.06 -3.02
N VAL A 464 -6.76 -0.48 -2.59
CA VAL A 464 -7.02 -0.78 -1.18
C VAL A 464 -7.42 -2.24 -1.07
N ALA A 465 -6.62 -3.03 -0.35
CA ALA A 465 -6.82 -4.46 -0.21
C ALA A 465 -6.87 -4.88 1.26
N GLY A 466 -7.58 -5.95 1.56
CA GLY A 466 -7.70 -6.50 2.92
C GLY A 466 -8.95 -7.36 3.05
N GLY A 467 -8.96 -8.31 3.96
CA GLY A 467 -10.10 -9.23 4.12
C GLY A 467 -11.40 -8.54 4.57
N GLY A 468 -11.29 -7.35 5.18
CA GLY A 468 -12.44 -6.50 5.54
C GLY A 468 -12.91 -5.58 4.40
N ILE A 469 -12.20 -5.51 3.29
CA ILE A 469 -12.57 -4.64 2.17
C ILE A 469 -13.80 -5.19 1.44
N LYS A 470 -14.70 -4.29 1.07
CA LYS A 470 -15.88 -4.57 0.25
C LYS A 470 -15.58 -4.27 -1.22
N GLY A 471 -14.91 -5.18 -1.87
CA GLY A 471 -14.60 -5.13 -3.31
C GLY A 471 -15.68 -5.80 -4.17
N TYR A 472 -15.24 -6.61 -5.13
CA TYR A 472 -16.11 -7.32 -6.05
C TYR A 472 -17.17 -8.16 -5.32
N GLY A 473 -18.42 -7.92 -5.67
CA GLY A 473 -19.58 -8.65 -5.15
C GLY A 473 -19.93 -8.41 -3.67
N LYS A 474 -19.10 -7.70 -2.90
CA LYS A 474 -19.31 -7.52 -1.45
C LYS A 474 -20.14 -6.28 -1.08
N ILE A 475 -20.14 -5.23 -1.89
CA ILE A 475 -20.98 -4.03 -1.62
C ILE A 475 -22.45 -4.35 -1.90
N ALA A 476 -22.69 -4.93 -3.06
CA ALA A 476 -24.00 -5.40 -3.50
C ALA A 476 -23.79 -6.47 -4.59
N PRO A 477 -24.77 -7.36 -4.84
CA PRO A 477 -24.70 -8.26 -5.98
C PRO A 477 -24.44 -7.50 -7.27
N GLY A 478 -23.37 -7.90 -7.99
CA GLY A 478 -22.94 -7.24 -9.23
C GLY A 478 -22.04 -6.01 -9.06
N SER A 479 -21.71 -5.60 -7.83
CA SER A 479 -20.69 -4.56 -7.62
C SER A 479 -19.33 -5.07 -8.10
N THR A 480 -18.55 -4.18 -8.71
CA THR A 480 -17.28 -4.56 -9.32
C THR A 480 -16.06 -4.22 -8.47
N GLY A 481 -16.22 -3.47 -7.37
CA GLY A 481 -15.10 -2.98 -6.58
C GLY A 481 -14.21 -1.97 -7.33
N VAL A 482 -14.68 -1.46 -8.46
CA VAL A 482 -14.02 -0.43 -9.26
C VAL A 482 -14.79 0.87 -9.12
N PHE A 483 -14.09 1.93 -8.77
CA PHE A 483 -14.66 3.24 -8.50
C PHE A 483 -13.96 4.31 -9.35
N GLY A 484 -14.72 5.23 -9.88
CA GLY A 484 -14.19 6.34 -10.68
C GLY A 484 -13.86 5.98 -12.14
N CYS A 485 -14.19 4.78 -12.61
CA CYS A 485 -13.90 4.32 -13.97
C CYS A 485 -15.10 3.62 -14.64
N HIS A 486 -16.27 4.26 -14.59
CA HIS A 486 -17.47 3.81 -15.29
C HIS A 486 -18.43 4.97 -15.54
N PRO A 487 -19.13 5.03 -16.72
CA PRO A 487 -20.12 6.08 -17.01
C PRO A 487 -21.33 6.09 -16.11
N GLY A 488 -21.71 4.97 -15.51
CA GLY A 488 -22.90 4.83 -14.65
C GLY A 488 -22.70 5.23 -13.19
N GLU A 489 -21.55 5.80 -12.82
CA GLU A 489 -21.28 6.22 -11.45
C GLU A 489 -21.89 7.61 -11.13
N SER A 490 -22.03 7.92 -9.83
CA SER A 490 -22.50 9.25 -9.37
C SER A 490 -21.62 10.40 -9.85
N ILE A 491 -20.30 10.16 -9.99
CA ILE A 491 -19.37 11.06 -10.67
C ILE A 491 -18.87 10.31 -11.91
N PRO A 492 -19.62 10.40 -13.02
CA PRO A 492 -19.44 9.51 -14.14
C PRO A 492 -18.11 9.71 -14.86
N TRP A 493 -17.63 8.65 -15.48
CA TRP A 493 -16.66 8.77 -16.53
C TRP A 493 -17.38 9.24 -17.80
N ILE A 494 -16.97 10.37 -18.33
CA ILE A 494 -17.48 10.92 -19.58
C ILE A 494 -16.50 10.54 -20.69
N PRO A 495 -16.86 9.61 -21.59
CA PRO A 495 -15.98 9.25 -22.70
C PRO A 495 -15.92 10.38 -23.72
N GLY A 496 -14.82 10.47 -24.43
CA GLY A 496 -14.71 11.34 -25.58
C GLY A 496 -13.65 12.44 -25.49
N PRO A 497 -13.62 13.32 -26.50
CA PRO A 497 -12.56 14.28 -26.70
C PRO A 497 -12.66 15.48 -25.75
N ARG A 498 -11.64 16.31 -25.77
CA ARG A 498 -11.61 17.58 -25.07
C ARG A 498 -12.57 18.56 -25.73
N THR A 499 -13.42 19.17 -24.89
CA THR A 499 -14.30 20.29 -25.29
C THR A 499 -14.23 21.40 -24.26
N THR A 500 -14.71 22.60 -24.61
CA THR A 500 -14.82 23.74 -23.68
C THR A 500 -16.00 23.59 -22.72
N ASN A 501 -16.95 22.74 -23.04
CA ASN A 501 -18.12 22.46 -22.19
C ASN A 501 -17.78 21.33 -21.21
N LEU A 502 -17.76 21.66 -19.91
CA LEU A 502 -17.45 20.73 -18.84
C LEU A 502 -18.36 19.50 -18.83
N ALA A 503 -19.64 19.66 -19.18
CA ALA A 503 -20.61 18.55 -19.17
C ALA A 503 -20.35 17.50 -20.27
N THR A 504 -19.69 17.89 -21.36
CA THR A 504 -19.41 17.03 -22.51
C THR A 504 -17.93 16.76 -22.72
N CYS A 505 -17.07 17.42 -21.94
CA CYS A 505 -15.63 17.20 -22.00
C CYS A 505 -15.29 15.82 -21.44
N GLY A 506 -14.53 15.05 -22.20
CA GLY A 506 -14.06 13.73 -21.77
C GLY A 506 -13.34 13.77 -20.41
N THR A 507 -13.54 12.75 -19.60
CA THR A 507 -12.98 12.67 -18.23
C THR A 507 -11.46 12.70 -18.23
N MET A 508 -10.81 12.23 -19.29
CA MET A 508 -9.36 12.28 -19.44
C MET A 508 -8.81 13.71 -19.62
N PHE A 509 -9.67 14.70 -19.70
CA PHE A 509 -9.30 16.09 -19.84
C PHE A 509 -9.92 16.91 -18.71
N ALA A 510 -9.10 17.37 -17.79
CA ALA A 510 -9.62 18.33 -16.82
C ALA A 510 -10.10 19.59 -17.57
N ALA A 511 -11.32 19.97 -17.33
CA ALA A 511 -11.93 21.14 -17.98
C ALA A 511 -11.44 22.43 -17.33
N ASN A 512 -10.14 22.60 -17.15
CA ASN A 512 -9.61 23.83 -16.63
C ASN A 512 -9.27 24.78 -17.79
N THR A 513 -9.84 25.93 -17.72
CA THR A 513 -9.57 27.07 -18.57
C THR A 513 -8.07 27.35 -18.62
N GLY A 514 -7.45 27.07 -19.76
CA GLY A 514 -6.07 27.45 -20.03
C GLY A 514 -5.03 26.33 -19.94
N VAL A 515 -5.35 25.14 -19.47
CA VAL A 515 -4.39 24.05 -19.46
C VAL A 515 -4.56 23.19 -20.70
N THR A 516 -3.52 23.09 -21.48
CA THR A 516 -3.49 22.38 -22.77
C THR A 516 -3.32 20.88 -22.63
N ALA A 517 -2.91 20.39 -21.47
CA ALA A 517 -2.57 19.00 -21.27
C ALA A 517 -3.79 18.14 -20.91
N GLY A 518 -3.74 16.90 -21.34
CA GLY A 518 -4.71 15.88 -20.95
C GLY A 518 -4.51 15.48 -19.50
N TYR A 519 -5.24 16.09 -18.59
CA TYR A 519 -5.23 15.70 -17.18
C TYR A 519 -6.52 14.99 -16.81
N LEU A 520 -6.38 13.87 -16.15
CA LEU A 520 -7.50 13.08 -15.67
C LEU A 520 -8.27 13.85 -14.60
N ARG A 521 -9.60 13.95 -14.78
CA ARG A 521 -10.48 14.67 -13.85
C ARG A 521 -10.64 13.91 -12.55
N ARG A 522 -10.39 14.58 -11.40
CA ARG A 522 -10.60 14.03 -10.07
C ARG A 522 -12.05 13.57 -9.85
N SER A 523 -12.24 12.45 -9.16
CA SER A 523 -13.54 11.99 -8.67
C SER A 523 -13.56 11.68 -7.17
N CYS A 524 -12.39 11.47 -6.58
CA CYS A 524 -12.22 11.16 -5.17
C CYS A 524 -11.01 11.90 -4.61
N ASP A 525 -11.09 12.29 -3.34
CA ASP A 525 -9.94 12.82 -2.63
C ASP A 525 -9.23 11.68 -1.88
N TYR A 526 -7.89 11.62 -1.94
CA TYR A 526 -7.14 10.58 -1.23
C TYR A 526 -7.39 10.60 0.28
N ARG A 527 -7.69 11.78 0.83
CA ARG A 527 -8.03 11.96 2.25
C ARG A 527 -9.35 11.30 2.60
N SER A 528 -10.32 11.25 1.68
CA SER A 528 -11.57 10.51 1.84
C SER A 528 -11.31 9.02 1.99
N VAL A 529 -10.42 8.46 1.16
CA VAL A 529 -10.06 7.05 1.22
C VAL A 529 -9.31 6.71 2.51
N LEU A 530 -8.28 7.50 2.85
CA LEU A 530 -7.51 7.26 4.07
C LEU A 530 -8.34 7.50 5.34
N GLY A 531 -9.22 8.49 5.32
CA GLY A 531 -10.12 8.77 6.44
C GLY A 531 -11.12 7.65 6.68
N GLU A 532 -11.71 7.09 5.61
CA GLU A 532 -12.58 5.91 5.73
C GLU A 532 -11.82 4.73 6.34
N VAL A 533 -10.59 4.45 5.86
CA VAL A 533 -9.76 3.39 6.44
C VAL A 533 -9.45 3.65 7.91
N ILE A 534 -9.10 4.87 8.29
CA ILE A 534 -8.80 5.20 9.69
C ILE A 534 -10.06 5.12 10.55
N ARG A 535 -11.21 5.56 10.03
CA ARG A 535 -12.48 5.58 10.76
C ARG A 535 -13.07 4.17 10.91
N GLU A 536 -13.24 3.44 9.83
CA GLU A 536 -13.94 2.16 9.85
C GLU A 536 -13.03 1.01 10.28
N HIS A 537 -11.79 0.98 9.79
CA HIS A 537 -10.89 -0.12 10.10
C HIS A 537 -10.18 0.05 11.46
N LEU A 538 -9.68 1.24 11.77
CA LEU A 538 -9.04 1.52 13.06
C LEU A 538 -10.01 2.05 14.13
N VAL A 539 -11.26 2.30 13.78
CA VAL A 539 -12.33 2.75 14.70
C VAL A 539 -12.07 4.15 15.28
N ALA A 540 -11.64 5.08 14.45
CA ALA A 540 -11.50 6.47 14.85
C ALA A 540 -12.86 7.18 14.91
N THR A 541 -13.05 8.03 15.92
CA THR A 541 -14.20 8.93 15.98
C THR A 541 -14.06 10.08 14.99
N GLN A 542 -15.16 10.74 14.63
CA GLN A 542 -15.12 11.94 13.78
C GLN A 542 -14.21 13.03 14.35
N GLY A 543 -14.26 13.25 15.66
CA GLY A 543 -13.43 14.24 16.32
C GLY A 543 -11.93 13.91 16.25
N GLN A 544 -11.58 12.62 16.29
CA GLN A 544 -10.20 12.17 16.05
C GLN A 544 -9.80 12.38 14.60
N LEU A 545 -10.69 12.06 13.65
CA LEU A 545 -10.45 12.26 12.22
C LEU A 545 -10.18 13.72 11.86
N ASP A 546 -10.94 14.67 12.42
CA ASP A 546 -10.70 16.09 12.16
C ASP A 546 -9.32 16.56 12.67
N ARG A 547 -8.76 15.88 13.68
CA ARG A 547 -7.40 16.14 14.16
C ARG A 547 -6.34 15.41 13.34
N ILE A 548 -6.67 14.24 12.80
CA ILE A 548 -5.78 13.45 11.92
C ILE A 548 -5.73 14.06 10.52
N ILE A 549 -6.89 14.39 9.97
CA ILE A 549 -7.06 15.01 8.64
C ILE A 549 -7.89 16.28 8.85
N PRO A 550 -7.24 17.44 9.00
CA PRO A 550 -7.93 18.68 9.30
C PRO A 550 -9.05 18.99 8.30
N GLY A 551 -10.25 19.23 8.81
CA GLY A 551 -11.43 19.53 7.99
C GLY A 551 -12.13 18.29 7.41
N TYR A 552 -11.87 17.10 7.91
CA TYR A 552 -12.44 15.86 7.37
C TYR A 552 -13.96 15.81 7.48
N ALA A 553 -14.50 15.99 8.68
CA ALA A 553 -15.94 16.03 8.92
C ALA A 553 -16.51 17.45 8.86
N THR A 554 -15.67 18.47 8.78
CA THR A 554 -16.10 19.87 8.72
C THR A 554 -16.59 20.19 7.30
N PRO A 555 -17.73 20.85 7.14
CA PRO A 555 -18.23 21.27 5.83
C PRO A 555 -17.20 22.14 5.08
N GLY A 556 -17.08 21.91 3.78
CA GLY A 556 -16.21 22.73 2.91
C GLY A 556 -15.50 21.93 1.85
N GLU A 557 -14.69 20.95 2.22
CA GLU A 557 -14.03 20.07 1.26
C GLU A 557 -14.84 18.80 0.93
N ASN A 558 -15.85 18.50 1.74
CA ASN A 558 -16.76 17.35 1.56
C ASN A 558 -16.07 15.99 1.54
N LEU A 559 -15.02 15.82 2.34
CA LEU A 559 -14.20 14.62 2.36
C LEU A 559 -14.94 13.38 2.86
N MET A 560 -15.84 13.55 3.82
CA MET A 560 -16.61 12.44 4.38
C MET A 560 -17.83 12.09 3.51
N ASN A 561 -18.64 13.06 3.19
CA ASN A 561 -19.95 12.83 2.58
C ASN A 561 -19.97 13.02 1.04
N GLY A 562 -18.93 13.58 0.48
CA GLY A 562 -18.90 13.97 -0.93
C GLY A 562 -19.70 15.23 -1.21
N GLY A 563 -19.64 15.69 -2.44
CA GLY A 563 -20.29 16.90 -2.92
C GLY A 563 -19.35 17.78 -3.72
N THR A 564 -19.68 19.05 -3.85
CA THR A 564 -18.83 20.01 -4.56
C THR A 564 -17.77 20.55 -3.62
N SER A 565 -16.50 20.41 -4.01
CA SER A 565 -15.38 20.98 -3.25
C SER A 565 -15.46 22.51 -3.25
N SER A 566 -15.34 23.13 -2.08
CA SER A 566 -15.31 24.58 -1.94
C SER A 566 -13.98 25.21 -2.41
N VAL A 567 -12.95 24.39 -2.60
CA VAL A 567 -11.61 24.85 -2.97
C VAL A 567 -11.46 25.07 -4.48
N ASP A 568 -12.05 24.18 -5.28
CA ASP A 568 -11.90 24.19 -6.74
C ASP A 568 -13.20 23.97 -7.52
N GLY A 569 -14.33 23.81 -6.83
CA GLY A 569 -15.62 23.63 -7.47
C GLY A 569 -15.82 22.25 -8.15
N VAL A 570 -14.90 21.31 -7.95
CA VAL A 570 -14.97 19.99 -8.55
C VAL A 570 -15.85 19.08 -7.69
N PRO A 571 -16.84 18.37 -8.29
CA PRO A 571 -17.61 17.37 -7.57
C PRO A 571 -16.69 16.18 -7.20
N ILE A 572 -16.77 15.78 -5.95
CA ILE A 572 -16.01 14.63 -5.44
C ILE A 572 -16.92 13.66 -4.71
N ARG A 573 -16.59 12.40 -4.79
CA ARG A 573 -17.09 11.35 -3.92
C ARG A 573 -16.49 11.57 -2.52
N GLY A 574 -17.24 11.41 -1.49
CA GLY A 574 -16.73 11.33 -0.13
C GLY A 574 -16.05 10.00 0.13
N GLU A 575 -16.32 9.42 1.27
CA GLU A 575 -15.93 8.03 1.55
C GLU A 575 -16.52 7.10 0.49
N VAL A 576 -15.76 6.09 0.13
CA VAL A 576 -16.08 5.23 -1.01
C VAL A 576 -17.04 4.11 -0.63
N GLY A 577 -17.12 3.77 0.66
CA GLY A 577 -17.93 2.68 1.18
C GLY A 577 -17.29 1.30 0.99
N ILE A 578 -15.97 1.26 1.11
CA ILE A 578 -15.16 0.04 0.92
C ILE A 578 -14.94 -0.74 2.23
N LEU A 579 -15.41 -0.24 3.38
CA LEU A 579 -15.27 -0.85 4.69
C LEU A 579 -16.59 -0.94 5.47
#